data_f6194dc340e1acf873e74ff75e853c00
#
_entry.id   f6194dc340e1acf873e74ff75e853c00
#
_cell.length_a   1.000
_cell.length_b   1.000
_cell.length_c   1.000
_cell.angle_alpha   90.00
_cell.angle_beta   90.00
_cell.angle_gamma   90.00
#
_symmetry.space_group_name_H-M   'P 1'
#
loop_
_entity.id
_entity.type
_entity.pdbx_description
1 polymer ?
#
loop_
_entity_poly.entity_id
_entity_poly.type
_entity_poly.pdbx_seq_one_letter_code
_entity_poly.pdbx_strand_id
1 'polypeptide(L)'
;MLEALGLAELAVLGFASYQDVKTREIDVWVIALLFPPALAAAYLSWSAPLYIMSPILGLVLALAMRLTGSGYADSLAIAALSLFPPFSPALPTPAVVVLGAGISVLGTSIWLLLINNRRPCRMTLTQKFTHICVTREEALKRSHRYIIGEVRDVEKYKPPERIEGDYVVARYGVPYVAHMALGFALYLALYGLVGPP
;
A
#
# COMPACT_ATOMS: atom_id res chain seq x y z
N MET A 1 -10.56 3.58 -23.94
CA MET A 1 -9.08 3.69 -23.89
C MET A 1 -8.57 3.87 -22.48
N LEU A 2 -9.12 4.79 -21.68
CA LEU A 2 -8.73 4.96 -20.25
C LEU A 2 -8.93 3.69 -19.41
N GLU A 3 -10.02 2.97 -19.63
CA GLU A 3 -10.27 1.68 -18.93
C GLU A 3 -9.17 0.64 -19.22
N ALA A 4 -8.74 0.54 -20.47
CA ALA A 4 -7.66 -0.39 -20.83
C ALA A 4 -6.33 0.00 -20.16
N LEU A 5 -6.03 1.31 -20.07
CA LEU A 5 -4.87 1.80 -19.32
C LEU A 5 -5.01 1.52 -17.82
N GLY A 6 -6.20 1.70 -17.26
CA GLY A 6 -6.49 1.37 -15.87
C GLY A 6 -6.32 -0.12 -15.57
N LEU A 7 -6.78 -1.00 -16.47
CA LEU A 7 -6.59 -2.44 -16.31
C LEU A 7 -5.12 -2.84 -16.47
N ALA A 8 -4.37 -2.21 -17.38
CA ALA A 8 -2.92 -2.42 -17.50
C ALA A 8 -2.18 -1.99 -16.22
N GLU A 9 -2.52 -0.82 -15.68
CA GLU A 9 -1.99 -0.33 -14.41
C GLU A 9 -2.31 -1.29 -13.26
N LEU A 10 -3.57 -1.77 -13.17
CA LEU A 10 -3.98 -2.74 -12.15
C LEU A 10 -3.24 -4.07 -12.28
N ALA A 11 -2.92 -4.53 -13.49
CA ALA A 11 -2.12 -5.73 -13.70
C ALA A 11 -0.69 -5.56 -13.18
N VAL A 12 -0.04 -4.41 -13.45
CA VAL A 12 1.29 -4.09 -12.92
C VAL A 12 1.24 -3.98 -11.40
N LEU A 13 0.25 -3.28 -10.84
CA LEU A 13 0.03 -3.20 -9.39
C LEU A 13 -0.22 -4.58 -8.76
N GLY A 14 -0.94 -5.46 -9.45
CA GLY A 14 -1.16 -6.83 -9.00
C GLY A 14 0.15 -7.61 -8.88
N PHE A 15 1.04 -7.45 -9.85
CA PHE A 15 2.38 -8.06 -9.80
C PHE A 15 3.25 -7.43 -8.71
N ALA A 16 3.26 -6.10 -8.57
CA ALA A 16 3.93 -5.40 -7.47
C ALA A 16 3.39 -5.86 -6.11
N SER A 17 2.07 -6.00 -5.98
CA SER A 17 1.40 -6.51 -4.77
C SER A 17 1.83 -7.94 -4.43
N TYR A 18 2.00 -8.79 -5.43
CA TYR A 18 2.51 -10.15 -5.22
C TYR A 18 3.92 -10.12 -4.62
N GLN A 19 4.81 -9.28 -5.15
CA GLN A 19 6.17 -9.11 -4.61
C GLN A 19 6.10 -8.53 -3.18
N ASP A 20 5.32 -7.48 -2.95
CA ASP A 20 5.13 -6.84 -1.65
C ASP A 20 4.64 -7.84 -0.59
N VAL A 21 3.65 -8.66 -0.90
CA VAL A 21 3.14 -9.69 0.03
C VAL A 21 4.16 -10.79 0.27
N LYS A 22 4.94 -11.20 -0.75
CA LYS A 22 5.84 -12.34 -0.68
C LYS A 22 7.17 -12.01 -0.01
N THR A 23 7.81 -10.93 -0.40
CA THR A 23 9.19 -10.57 -0.02
C THR A 23 9.32 -9.25 0.72
N ARG A 24 8.32 -8.37 0.64
CA ARG A 24 8.38 -6.96 1.08
C ARG A 24 9.40 -6.13 0.30
N GLU A 25 9.90 -6.66 -0.79
CA GLU A 25 10.80 -5.97 -1.71
C GLU A 25 10.14 -5.97 -3.08
N ILE A 26 10.02 -4.80 -3.67
CA ILE A 26 9.46 -4.62 -5.01
C ILE A 26 10.59 -4.20 -5.93
N ASP A 27 10.76 -4.92 -7.02
CA ASP A 27 11.77 -4.60 -8.01
C ASP A 27 11.54 -3.21 -8.60
N VAL A 28 12.60 -2.43 -8.74
CA VAL A 28 12.54 -1.05 -9.27
C VAL A 28 11.91 -0.99 -10.66
N TRP A 29 12.17 -1.98 -11.52
CA TRP A 29 11.58 -2.04 -12.85
C TRP A 29 10.07 -2.24 -12.84
N VAL A 30 9.51 -2.96 -11.83
CA VAL A 30 8.06 -3.12 -11.65
C VAL A 30 7.41 -1.78 -11.32
N ILE A 31 8.03 -1.01 -10.42
CA ILE A 31 7.58 0.35 -10.12
C ILE A 31 7.69 1.27 -11.33
N ALA A 32 8.77 1.14 -12.12
CA ALA A 32 8.93 1.92 -13.35
C ALA A 32 7.83 1.61 -14.39
N LEU A 33 7.33 0.38 -14.45
CA LEU A 33 6.23 -0.02 -15.34
C LEU A 33 4.87 0.59 -14.97
N LEU A 34 4.69 1.15 -13.77
CA LEU A 34 3.48 1.90 -13.43
C LEU A 34 3.38 3.23 -14.20
N PHE A 35 4.49 3.82 -14.60
CA PHE A 35 4.46 5.16 -15.20
C PHE A 35 3.97 5.21 -16.66
N PRO A 36 4.29 4.27 -17.59
CA PRO A 36 3.79 4.34 -18.96
C PRO A 36 2.27 4.41 -19.08
N PRO A 37 1.47 3.50 -18.50
CA PRO A 37 0.00 3.62 -18.58
C PRO A 37 -0.53 4.83 -17.82
N ALA A 38 0.08 5.20 -16.69
CA ALA A 38 -0.30 6.37 -15.91
C ALA A 38 -0.05 7.68 -16.70
N LEU A 39 1.09 7.84 -17.36
CA LEU A 39 1.41 9.00 -18.20
C LEU A 39 0.49 9.07 -19.44
N ALA A 40 0.17 7.93 -20.04
CA ALA A 40 -0.80 7.89 -21.13
C ALA A 40 -2.19 8.31 -20.65
N ALA A 41 -2.63 7.87 -19.47
CA ALA A 41 -3.88 8.31 -18.85
C ALA A 41 -3.86 9.82 -18.56
N ALA A 42 -2.74 10.34 -18.04
CA ALA A 42 -2.54 11.78 -17.83
C ALA A 42 -2.70 12.59 -19.11
N TYR A 43 -2.03 12.15 -20.18
CA TYR A 43 -2.11 12.82 -21.48
C TYR A 43 -3.54 12.89 -22.02
N LEU A 44 -4.30 11.79 -21.88
CA LEU A 44 -5.69 11.71 -22.33
C LEU A 44 -6.66 12.54 -21.46
N SER A 45 -6.29 12.77 -20.20
CA SER A 45 -7.17 13.43 -19.23
C SER A 45 -6.79 14.88 -18.95
N TRP A 46 -5.74 15.41 -19.60
CA TRP A 46 -5.20 16.74 -19.32
C TRP A 46 -6.23 17.88 -19.42
N SER A 47 -7.21 17.74 -20.32
CA SER A 47 -8.27 18.73 -20.53
C SER A 47 -9.48 18.55 -19.59
N ALA A 48 -9.50 17.50 -18.76
CA ALA A 48 -10.60 17.28 -17.84
C ALA A 48 -10.62 18.37 -16.73
N PRO A 49 -11.81 18.84 -16.34
CA PRO A 49 -11.94 19.84 -15.29
C PRO A 49 -11.25 19.39 -14.00
N LEU A 50 -10.45 20.29 -13.40
CA LEU A 50 -9.73 20.05 -12.13
C LEU A 50 -8.79 18.82 -12.13
N TYR A 51 -8.43 18.29 -13.31
CA TYR A 51 -7.50 17.15 -13.44
C TYR A 51 -6.23 17.37 -12.60
N ILE A 52 -5.68 18.58 -12.66
CA ILE A 52 -4.42 18.91 -11.96
C ILE A 52 -4.45 18.68 -10.44
N MET A 53 -5.64 18.64 -9.84
CA MET A 53 -5.80 18.36 -8.41
C MET A 53 -5.35 16.93 -8.04
N SER A 54 -5.53 15.96 -8.95
CA SER A 54 -5.12 14.57 -8.72
C SER A 54 -3.59 14.44 -8.60
N PRO A 55 -2.76 14.85 -9.57
CA PRO A 55 -1.31 14.74 -9.46
C PRO A 55 -0.73 15.62 -8.35
N ILE A 56 -1.29 16.80 -8.06
CA ILE A 56 -0.84 17.63 -6.93
C ILE A 56 -1.08 16.89 -5.61
N LEU A 57 -2.29 16.39 -5.37
CA LEU A 57 -2.59 15.64 -4.15
C LEU A 57 -1.72 14.37 -4.04
N GLY A 58 -1.56 13.63 -5.15
CA GLY A 58 -0.70 12.46 -5.19
C GLY A 58 0.75 12.76 -4.84
N LEU A 59 1.30 13.85 -5.37
CA LEU A 59 2.67 14.28 -5.03
C LEU A 59 2.81 14.66 -3.56
N VAL A 60 1.83 15.39 -3.00
CA VAL A 60 1.81 15.74 -1.57
C VAL A 60 1.76 14.49 -0.70
N LEU A 61 0.90 13.53 -1.05
CA LEU A 61 0.80 12.25 -0.33
C LEU A 61 2.08 11.42 -0.46
N ALA A 62 2.66 11.31 -1.65
CA ALA A 62 3.92 10.62 -1.89
C ALA A 62 5.06 11.20 -1.04
N LEU A 63 5.15 12.53 -0.99
CA LEU A 63 6.14 13.22 -0.16
C LEU A 63 5.88 12.99 1.33
N ALA A 64 4.64 13.10 1.79
CA ALA A 64 4.27 12.84 3.18
C ALA A 64 4.60 11.40 3.59
N MET A 65 4.29 10.40 2.74
CA MET A 65 4.66 9.00 2.97
C MET A 65 6.18 8.85 3.09
N ARG A 66 6.94 9.52 2.23
CA ARG A 66 8.39 9.46 2.25
C ARG A 66 8.98 10.08 3.53
N LEU A 67 8.44 11.21 3.97
CA LEU A 67 8.85 11.89 5.21
C LEU A 67 8.51 11.08 6.47
N THR A 68 7.46 10.26 6.42
CA THR A 68 7.06 9.38 7.54
C THR A 68 7.78 8.03 7.56
N GLY A 69 8.74 7.79 6.64
CA GLY A 69 9.57 6.58 6.60
C GLY A 69 8.92 5.40 5.86
N SER A 70 7.91 5.65 5.02
CA SER A 70 7.39 4.64 4.09
C SER A 70 8.39 4.34 2.98
N GLY A 71 8.31 3.15 2.40
CA GLY A 71 9.16 2.72 1.30
C GLY A 71 9.05 3.60 0.04
N TYR A 72 10.10 3.64 -0.78
CA TYR A 72 10.07 4.35 -2.07
C TYR A 72 8.98 3.80 -2.99
N ALA A 73 8.78 2.47 -3.00
CA ALA A 73 7.78 1.83 -3.82
C ALA A 73 6.36 2.36 -3.54
N ASP A 74 6.00 2.50 -2.25
CA ASP A 74 4.70 3.03 -1.83
C ASP A 74 4.49 4.47 -2.33
N SER A 75 5.51 5.32 -2.15
CA SER A 75 5.45 6.72 -2.55
C SER A 75 5.36 6.89 -4.07
N LEU A 76 6.10 6.09 -4.84
CA LEU A 76 6.07 6.12 -6.30
C LEU A 76 4.76 5.52 -6.85
N ALA A 77 4.22 4.48 -6.22
CA ALA A 77 2.94 3.92 -6.61
C ALA A 77 1.81 4.95 -6.48
N ILE A 78 1.68 5.64 -5.34
CA ILE A 78 0.63 6.67 -5.19
C ILE A 78 0.85 7.83 -6.16
N ALA A 79 2.10 8.22 -6.45
CA ALA A 79 2.41 9.23 -7.44
C ALA A 79 1.96 8.81 -8.86
N ALA A 80 2.24 7.57 -9.28
CA ALA A 80 1.80 7.05 -10.58
C ALA A 80 0.27 6.99 -10.65
N LEU A 81 -0.40 6.44 -9.64
CA LEU A 81 -1.87 6.34 -9.60
C LEU A 81 -2.58 7.69 -9.63
N SER A 82 -1.93 8.74 -9.11
CA SER A 82 -2.48 10.10 -9.13
C SER A 82 -2.57 10.71 -10.53
N LEU A 83 -1.88 10.14 -11.52
CA LEU A 83 -1.93 10.57 -12.92
C LEU A 83 -3.19 10.13 -13.65
N PHE A 84 -3.99 9.24 -13.06
CA PHE A 84 -5.32 8.91 -13.58
C PHE A 84 -6.32 10.05 -13.33
N PRO A 85 -7.35 10.19 -14.18
CA PRO A 85 -8.33 11.26 -14.05
C PRO A 85 -9.07 11.21 -12.71
N PRO A 86 -9.50 12.35 -12.16
CA PRO A 86 -10.30 12.36 -10.94
C PRO A 86 -11.60 11.59 -11.12
N PHE A 87 -12.06 10.92 -10.06
CA PHE A 87 -13.36 10.25 -10.08
C PHE A 87 -14.52 11.24 -10.28
N SER A 88 -14.39 12.41 -9.66
CA SER A 88 -15.27 13.55 -9.85
C SER A 88 -14.47 14.83 -9.60
N PRO A 89 -15.00 16.01 -9.96
CA PRO A 89 -14.31 17.28 -9.68
C PRO A 89 -13.94 17.48 -8.22
N ALA A 90 -14.72 16.92 -7.30
CA ALA A 90 -14.48 17.02 -5.84
C ALA A 90 -13.66 15.84 -5.26
N LEU A 91 -13.43 14.78 -6.04
CA LEU A 91 -12.81 13.55 -5.53
C LEU A 91 -11.63 13.09 -6.41
N PRO A 92 -10.42 13.61 -6.15
CA PRO A 92 -9.22 13.22 -6.87
C PRO A 92 -8.91 11.73 -6.73
N THR A 93 -8.34 11.12 -7.75
CA THR A 93 -7.99 9.69 -7.79
C THR A 93 -7.20 9.22 -6.58
N PRO A 94 -6.14 9.90 -6.12
CA PRO A 94 -5.39 9.43 -4.95
C PRO A 94 -6.23 9.42 -3.67
N ALA A 95 -7.26 10.28 -3.55
CA ALA A 95 -8.17 10.24 -2.41
C ALA A 95 -9.01 8.96 -2.40
N VAL A 96 -9.56 8.56 -3.55
CA VAL A 96 -10.32 7.31 -3.68
C VAL A 96 -9.44 6.11 -3.39
N VAL A 97 -8.21 6.09 -3.95
CA VAL A 97 -7.24 5.02 -3.74
C VAL A 97 -6.87 4.88 -2.25
N VAL A 98 -6.58 5.99 -1.58
CA VAL A 98 -6.22 5.98 -0.15
C VAL A 98 -7.40 5.56 0.73
N LEU A 99 -8.62 6.01 0.43
CA LEU A 99 -9.81 5.57 1.15
C LEU A 99 -10.05 4.06 0.99
N GLY A 100 -9.98 3.54 -0.23
CA GLY A 100 -10.12 2.12 -0.50
C GLY A 100 -9.01 1.28 0.15
N ALA A 101 -7.77 1.74 0.07
CA ALA A 101 -6.64 1.14 0.77
C ALA A 101 -6.85 1.14 2.29
N GLY A 102 -7.34 2.25 2.85
CA GLY A 102 -7.64 2.38 4.28
C GLY A 102 -8.67 1.36 4.77
N ILE A 103 -9.74 1.14 4.01
CA ILE A 103 -10.74 0.09 4.31
C ILE A 103 -10.07 -1.29 4.37
N SER A 104 -9.19 -1.59 3.42
CA SER A 104 -8.46 -2.86 3.37
C SER A 104 -7.46 -3.00 4.53
N VAL A 105 -6.77 -1.92 4.92
CA VAL A 105 -5.89 -1.89 6.10
C VAL A 105 -6.68 -2.11 7.39
N LEU A 106 -7.87 -1.51 7.52
CA LEU A 106 -8.76 -1.76 8.66
C LEU A 106 -9.15 -3.25 8.74
N GLY A 107 -9.47 -3.88 7.60
CA GLY A 107 -9.71 -5.32 7.54
C GLY A 107 -8.52 -6.14 8.07
N THR A 108 -7.30 -5.77 7.66
CA THR A 108 -6.06 -6.41 8.17
C THR A 108 -5.89 -6.20 9.68
N SER A 109 -6.17 -5.00 10.18
CA SER A 109 -6.07 -4.69 11.61
C SER A 109 -7.09 -5.49 12.45
N ILE A 110 -8.32 -5.63 11.97
CA ILE A 110 -9.34 -6.47 12.61
C ILE A 110 -8.91 -7.95 12.61
N TRP A 111 -8.38 -8.43 11.50
CA TRP A 111 -7.84 -9.79 11.41
C TRP A 111 -6.71 -10.02 12.42
N LEU A 112 -5.77 -9.06 12.56
CA LEU A 112 -4.70 -9.11 13.57
C LEU A 112 -5.28 -9.17 14.99
N LEU A 113 -6.28 -8.35 15.31
CA LEU A 113 -6.96 -8.36 16.60
C LEU A 113 -7.55 -9.74 16.92
N LEU A 114 -8.24 -10.34 15.95
CA LEU A 114 -8.89 -11.65 16.12
C LEU A 114 -7.86 -12.76 16.36
N ILE A 115 -6.76 -12.78 15.60
CA ILE A 115 -5.69 -13.76 15.76
C ILE A 115 -4.98 -13.57 17.10
N ASN A 116 -4.62 -12.34 17.46
CA ASN A 116 -3.88 -12.05 18.68
C ASN A 116 -4.66 -12.37 19.96
N ASN A 117 -6.00 -12.32 19.92
CA ASN A 117 -6.83 -12.75 21.06
C ASN A 117 -6.71 -14.25 21.36
N ARG A 118 -6.19 -15.05 20.43
CA ARG A 118 -5.99 -16.50 20.57
C ARG A 118 -4.52 -16.88 20.84
N ARG A 119 -3.62 -15.89 20.87
CA ARG A 119 -2.17 -16.12 21.02
C ARG A 119 -1.70 -15.87 22.46
N PRO A 120 -0.62 -16.53 22.93
CA PRO A 120 -0.18 -16.49 24.32
C PRO A 120 0.51 -15.19 24.75
N CYS A 121 0.87 -14.30 23.81
CA CYS A 121 1.57 -13.06 24.13
C CYS A 121 0.68 -12.07 24.90
N ARG A 122 1.25 -11.44 25.90
CA ARG A 122 0.62 -10.28 26.56
C ARG A 122 0.83 -9.04 25.70
N MET A 123 -0.26 -8.49 25.17
CA MET A 123 -0.26 -7.33 24.28
C MET A 123 -1.27 -6.30 24.73
N THR A 124 -0.93 -5.02 24.61
CA THR A 124 -1.89 -3.92 24.77
C THR A 124 -2.94 -3.96 23.64
N LEU A 125 -4.07 -3.28 23.84
CA LEU A 125 -5.11 -3.21 22.81
C LEU A 125 -4.55 -2.65 21.48
N THR A 126 -3.78 -1.58 21.54
CA THR A 126 -3.15 -0.97 20.35
C THR A 126 -2.19 -1.95 19.65
N GLN A 127 -1.39 -2.69 20.40
CA GLN A 127 -0.51 -3.70 19.83
C GLN A 127 -1.28 -4.81 19.12
N LYS A 128 -2.45 -5.22 19.61
CA LYS A 128 -3.28 -6.25 18.97
C LYS A 128 -3.74 -5.87 17.55
N PHE A 129 -3.84 -4.57 17.23
CA PHE A 129 -4.21 -4.07 15.89
C PHE A 129 -3.02 -3.92 14.93
N THR A 130 -1.81 -3.77 15.46
CA THR A 130 -0.63 -3.39 14.66
C THR A 130 0.52 -4.39 14.73
N HIS A 131 0.50 -5.26 15.72
CA HIS A 131 1.53 -6.28 15.95
C HIS A 131 0.91 -7.67 15.85
N ILE A 132 1.77 -8.67 15.79
CA ILE A 132 1.38 -10.07 15.81
C ILE A 132 2.28 -10.82 16.78
N CYS A 133 1.68 -11.75 17.53
CA CYS A 133 2.41 -12.70 18.36
C CYS A 133 2.77 -13.91 17.51
N VAL A 134 4.04 -14.14 17.25
CA VAL A 134 4.53 -15.26 16.43
C VAL A 134 5.57 -16.08 17.18
N THR A 135 5.79 -17.32 16.76
CA THR A 135 6.89 -18.12 17.29
C THR A 135 8.23 -17.54 16.85
N ARG A 136 9.28 -17.78 17.64
CA ARG A 136 10.66 -17.39 17.31
C ARG A 136 11.07 -17.90 15.91
N GLU A 137 10.77 -19.16 15.60
CA GLU A 137 11.07 -19.77 14.30
C GLU A 137 10.39 -19.03 13.16
N GLU A 138 9.10 -18.73 13.31
CA GLU A 138 8.32 -18.02 12.29
C GLU A 138 8.84 -16.60 12.09
N ALA A 139 9.21 -15.91 13.19
CA ALA A 139 9.76 -14.56 13.12
C ALA A 139 11.10 -14.52 12.37
N LEU A 140 12.00 -15.49 12.60
CA LEU A 140 13.27 -15.58 11.89
C LEU A 140 13.09 -15.98 10.42
N LYS A 141 12.23 -16.96 10.15
CA LYS A 141 11.97 -17.45 8.78
C LYS A 141 11.32 -16.41 7.88
N ARG A 142 10.51 -15.50 8.45
CA ARG A 142 9.77 -14.45 7.72
C ARG A 142 10.09 -13.06 8.26
N SER A 143 11.36 -12.80 8.48
CA SER A 143 11.85 -11.53 9.06
C SER A 143 11.43 -10.29 8.26
N HIS A 144 11.19 -10.43 6.95
CA HIS A 144 10.65 -9.37 6.10
C HIS A 144 9.18 -8.97 6.44
N ARG A 145 8.40 -9.86 7.07
CA ARG A 145 7.02 -9.59 7.50
C ARG A 145 6.89 -9.11 8.93
N TYR A 146 7.87 -9.42 9.76
CA TYR A 146 7.81 -9.24 11.21
C TYR A 146 8.94 -8.33 11.65
N ILE A 147 8.60 -7.09 11.97
CA ILE A 147 9.55 -6.10 12.44
C ILE A 147 9.63 -6.18 13.96
N ILE A 148 10.79 -6.56 14.47
CA ILE A 148 11.05 -6.70 15.90
C ILE A 148 11.78 -5.46 16.40
N GLY A 149 11.24 -4.82 17.43
CA GLY A 149 11.78 -3.57 17.97
C GLY A 149 11.24 -2.32 17.30
N GLU A 150 11.75 -1.17 17.70
CA GLU A 150 11.38 0.13 17.12
C GLU A 150 12.23 0.43 15.89
N VAL A 151 11.58 0.63 14.76
CA VAL A 151 12.22 0.96 13.49
C VAL A 151 11.60 2.25 12.95
N ARG A 152 12.44 3.27 12.71
CA ARG A 152 12.02 4.53 12.11
C ARG A 152 11.98 4.48 10.59
N ASP A 153 12.87 3.71 9.98
CA ASP A 153 13.00 3.57 8.53
C ASP A 153 12.96 2.08 8.19
N VAL A 154 11.88 1.65 7.55
CA VAL A 154 11.63 0.23 7.23
C VAL A 154 12.68 -0.29 6.24
N GLU A 155 13.19 0.54 5.34
CA GLU A 155 14.21 0.13 4.36
C GLU A 155 15.58 -0.17 4.99
N LYS A 156 15.85 0.38 6.19
CA LYS A 156 17.09 0.13 6.93
C LYS A 156 16.95 -0.96 7.99
N TYR A 157 15.79 -1.60 8.06
CA TYR A 157 15.55 -2.65 9.05
C TYR A 157 16.46 -3.85 8.80
N LYS A 158 17.16 -4.25 9.85
CA LYS A 158 17.90 -5.52 9.90
C LYS A 158 17.29 -6.40 11.00
N PRO A 159 16.86 -7.61 10.67
CA PRO A 159 16.31 -8.52 11.66
C PRO A 159 17.38 -8.86 12.72
N PRO A 160 16.99 -9.02 13.99
CA PRO A 160 17.92 -9.41 15.02
C PRO A 160 18.41 -10.84 14.77
N GLU A 161 19.70 -11.09 15.02
CA GLU A 161 20.31 -12.41 14.87
C GLU A 161 19.80 -13.43 15.92
N ARG A 162 19.38 -12.92 17.08
CA ARG A 162 18.85 -13.74 18.18
C ARG A 162 17.58 -13.13 18.73
N ILE A 163 16.61 -13.97 19.01
CA ILE A 163 15.35 -13.61 19.65
C ILE A 163 15.25 -14.44 20.92
N GLU A 164 15.00 -13.80 22.05
CA GLU A 164 14.78 -14.48 23.33
C GLU A 164 13.33 -14.96 23.47
N GLY A 165 13.15 -16.14 24.07
CA GLY A 165 11.83 -16.74 24.29
C GLY A 165 11.27 -17.51 23.10
N ASP A 166 10.18 -18.26 23.35
CA ASP A 166 9.51 -19.08 22.34
C ASP A 166 8.58 -18.25 21.43
N TYR A 167 8.05 -17.15 21.94
CA TYR A 167 7.15 -16.23 21.26
C TYR A 167 7.67 -14.80 21.30
N VAL A 168 7.44 -14.05 20.26
CA VAL A 168 7.80 -12.64 20.14
C VAL A 168 6.62 -11.82 19.64
N VAL A 169 6.48 -10.62 20.18
CA VAL A 169 5.57 -9.59 19.66
C VAL A 169 6.32 -8.79 18.62
N ALA A 170 5.93 -8.93 17.37
CA ALA A 170 6.54 -8.21 16.26
C ALA A 170 5.51 -7.28 15.60
N ARG A 171 5.94 -6.11 15.13
CA ARG A 171 5.11 -5.25 14.31
C ARG A 171 4.83 -5.95 12.99
N TYR A 172 3.56 -6.01 12.58
CA TYR A 172 3.19 -6.59 11.29
C TYR A 172 3.51 -5.60 10.18
N GLY A 173 4.37 -6.01 9.25
CA GLY A 173 4.65 -5.21 8.06
C GLY A 173 3.43 -5.24 7.13
N VAL A 174 2.71 -4.13 7.03
CA VAL A 174 1.53 -4.01 6.17
C VAL A 174 1.96 -3.89 4.70
N PRO A 175 1.41 -4.70 3.76
CA PRO A 175 1.72 -4.61 2.33
C PRO A 175 0.99 -3.42 1.70
N TYR A 176 1.55 -2.22 1.79
CA TYR A 176 0.85 -1.00 1.37
C TYR A 176 0.52 -0.98 -0.11
N VAL A 177 1.42 -1.46 -1.00
CA VAL A 177 1.15 -1.53 -2.44
C VAL A 177 -0.02 -2.47 -2.74
N ALA A 178 -0.14 -3.59 -2.01
CA ALA A 178 -1.30 -4.49 -2.16
C ALA A 178 -2.61 -3.81 -1.75
N HIS A 179 -2.60 -3.03 -0.69
CA HIS A 179 -3.78 -2.25 -0.28
C HIS A 179 -4.10 -1.13 -1.27
N MET A 180 -3.09 -0.46 -1.83
CA MET A 180 -3.29 0.54 -2.89
C MET A 180 -3.85 -0.10 -4.17
N ALA A 181 -3.45 -1.32 -4.52
CA ALA A 181 -4.03 -2.04 -5.65
C ALA A 181 -5.53 -2.30 -5.45
N LEU A 182 -5.95 -2.66 -4.24
CA LEU A 182 -7.37 -2.80 -3.91
C LEU A 182 -8.11 -1.46 -3.97
N GLY A 183 -7.49 -0.39 -3.47
CA GLY A 183 -8.03 0.96 -3.57
C GLY A 183 -8.17 1.44 -5.02
N PHE A 184 -7.20 1.11 -5.88
CA PHE A 184 -7.26 1.45 -7.29
C PHE A 184 -8.27 0.59 -8.06
N ALA A 185 -8.40 -0.69 -7.70
CA ALA A 185 -9.47 -1.53 -8.25
C ALA A 185 -10.86 -0.97 -7.91
N LEU A 186 -11.05 -0.49 -6.68
CA LEU A 186 -12.28 0.20 -6.29
C LEU A 186 -12.50 1.48 -7.12
N TYR A 187 -11.44 2.30 -7.31
CA TYR A 187 -11.51 3.48 -8.17
C TYR A 187 -11.97 3.11 -9.59
N LEU A 188 -11.38 2.08 -10.21
CA LEU A 188 -11.76 1.65 -11.56
C LEU A 188 -13.20 1.15 -11.62
N ALA A 189 -13.65 0.38 -10.62
CA ALA A 189 -15.02 -0.09 -10.56
C ALA A 189 -16.02 1.07 -10.46
N LEU A 190 -15.75 2.05 -9.60
CA LEU A 190 -16.59 3.22 -9.45
C LEU A 190 -16.57 4.09 -10.71
N TYR A 191 -15.39 4.31 -11.31
CA TYR A 191 -15.22 5.09 -12.53
C TYR A 191 -15.97 4.47 -13.72
N GLY A 192 -15.93 3.13 -13.85
CA GLY A 192 -16.67 2.40 -14.88
C GLY A 192 -18.19 2.44 -14.70
N LEU A 193 -18.68 2.54 -13.44
CA LEU A 193 -20.12 2.62 -13.13
C LEU A 193 -20.72 4.01 -13.38
N VAL A 194 -19.97 5.08 -13.11
CA VAL A 194 -20.46 6.47 -13.18
C VAL A 194 -20.15 7.10 -14.53
N GLY A 195 -19.16 6.59 -15.23
CA GLY A 195 -18.61 7.18 -16.45
C GLY A 195 -17.65 8.35 -16.18
N PRO A 196 -16.93 8.82 -17.21
CA PRO A 196 -16.06 9.98 -17.09
C PRO A 196 -16.90 11.24 -16.78
N PRO A 197 -16.40 12.13 -15.92
CA PRO A 197 -17.04 13.39 -15.57
C PRO A 197 -17.11 14.37 -16.74
#